data_b59a3959fabac411fd9b24c06be78ee4
#
_entry.id   b59a3959fabac411fd9b24c06be78ee4
#
_cell.length_a   1.000
_cell.length_b   1.000
_cell.length_c   1.000
_cell.angle_alpha   90.00
_cell.angle_beta   90.00
_cell.angle_gamma   90.00
#
_symmetry.space_group_name_H-M   'P 1'
#
loop_
_entity.id
_entity.type
_entity.pdbx_description
1 polymer ?
#
loop_
_entity_poly.entity_id
_entity_poly.type
_entity_poly.pdbx_seq_one_letter_code
_entity_poly.pdbx_strand_id
1 'polypeptide(L)'
;QLWKSDGTASGTVMVTAINSGATANPGIHTLGFVVMNNNLYFSAEDGTNGPELWKSDGTASGTMMVKDINPGSGGSLSYTPAVKPLVMNNELYFQADDGTNGYELWKSDGTASGTVMVKDINNGSGDSNPSGLIAVGNTVYFAASDGTNGYELWKSDGTASGTVMVKDINSGSGNGGGGGGAAIGSTLYFRATDGTHGFELWKTDGTASGTVMVKDINSTGDGCYSYCTMRAVGNTLYFIPNEPTHGVELWKSDGTASGTVMVKDINS
;
A
#
# COMPACT_ATOMS: atom_id res chain seq x y z
N GLN A 1 -19.88 5.70 14.20
CA GLN A 1 -19.47 6.02 15.58
C GLN A 1 -18.28 5.16 15.98
N LEU A 2 -17.31 5.71 16.72
CA LEU A 2 -16.17 4.95 17.24
C LEU A 2 -16.54 4.27 18.56
N TRP A 3 -16.30 2.97 18.64
CA TRP A 3 -16.54 2.17 19.83
C TRP A 3 -15.25 1.48 20.27
N LYS A 4 -15.16 1.19 21.57
CA LYS A 4 -14.10 0.35 22.17
C LYS A 4 -14.71 -0.72 23.05
N SER A 5 -13.98 -1.83 23.22
CA SER A 5 -14.40 -2.94 24.07
C SER A 5 -13.18 -3.54 24.80
N ASP A 6 -13.39 -3.98 26.03
CA ASP A 6 -12.48 -4.83 26.79
C ASP A 6 -12.87 -6.31 26.73
N GLY A 7 -13.84 -6.66 25.86
CA GLY A 7 -14.39 -8.00 25.71
C GLY A 7 -15.62 -8.27 26.60
N THR A 8 -16.06 -7.30 27.41
CA THR A 8 -17.29 -7.40 28.21
C THR A 8 -18.40 -6.51 27.68
N ALA A 9 -19.66 -6.83 27.98
CA ALA A 9 -20.79 -5.99 27.60
C ALA A 9 -20.71 -4.60 28.26
N SER A 10 -20.30 -4.53 29.53
CA SER A 10 -20.15 -3.25 30.26
C SER A 10 -18.95 -2.43 29.80
N GLY A 11 -17.89 -3.08 29.30
CA GLY A 11 -16.70 -2.41 28.77
C GLY A 11 -16.80 -2.10 27.27
N THR A 12 -17.90 -2.49 26.63
CA THR A 12 -18.19 -2.11 25.24
C THR A 12 -18.94 -0.79 25.23
N VAL A 13 -18.23 0.30 24.98
CA VAL A 13 -18.75 1.67 25.09
C VAL A 13 -18.39 2.52 23.86
N MET A 14 -19.27 3.46 23.53
CA MET A 14 -18.98 4.45 22.51
C MET A 14 -17.88 5.40 23.01
N VAL A 15 -16.84 5.60 22.21
CA VAL A 15 -15.79 6.58 22.48
C VAL A 15 -16.30 7.98 22.22
N THR A 16 -16.85 8.19 21.03
CA THR A 16 -17.47 9.46 20.62
C THR A 16 -18.37 9.29 19.40
N ALA A 17 -19.29 10.22 19.24
CA ALA A 17 -20.08 10.41 18.04
C ALA A 17 -19.33 11.39 17.11
N ILE A 18 -18.60 10.89 16.12
CA ILE A 18 -17.85 11.72 15.17
C ILE A 18 -18.82 12.53 14.31
N ASN A 19 -19.88 11.87 13.81
CA ASN A 19 -20.95 12.51 13.06
C ASN A 19 -22.28 12.29 13.80
N SER A 20 -22.93 13.35 14.24
CA SER A 20 -24.20 13.29 14.99
C SER A 20 -25.43 13.18 14.10
N GLY A 21 -25.30 13.24 12.78
CA GLY A 21 -26.40 13.11 11.82
C GLY A 21 -26.98 11.68 11.75
N ALA A 22 -28.27 11.54 11.49
CA ALA A 22 -28.98 10.26 11.45
C ALA A 22 -28.49 9.29 10.34
N THR A 23 -27.75 9.78 9.36
CA THR A 23 -27.18 9.01 8.26
C THR A 23 -25.65 8.82 8.39
N ALA A 24 -25.12 9.19 9.57
CA ALA A 24 -23.71 9.01 9.83
C ALA A 24 -23.31 7.55 9.66
N ASN A 25 -22.80 7.25 8.50
CA ASN A 25 -21.93 6.13 8.32
C ASN A 25 -20.56 6.60 8.84
N PRO A 26 -20.20 6.37 10.11
CA PRO A 26 -18.82 6.60 10.54
C PRO A 26 -18.05 5.58 9.77
N GLY A 27 -17.67 6.01 8.58
CA GLY A 27 -17.10 5.13 7.64
C GLY A 27 -15.79 4.65 8.20
N ILE A 28 -15.73 3.41 8.53
CA ILE A 28 -14.54 2.66 8.30
C ILE A 28 -14.43 2.59 6.77
N HIS A 29 -14.23 3.76 6.16
CA HIS A 29 -13.89 3.84 4.75
C HIS A 29 -12.42 3.46 4.68
N THR A 30 -12.06 2.60 3.86
CA THR A 30 -10.83 2.28 3.13
C THR A 30 -9.47 2.26 3.83
N LEU A 31 -9.14 3.19 4.73
CA LEU A 31 -7.83 3.22 5.39
C LEU A 31 -7.65 2.01 6.33
N GLY A 32 -8.75 1.42 6.83
CA GLY A 32 -8.68 0.47 7.93
C GLY A 32 -8.24 1.14 9.23
N PHE A 33 -7.94 0.33 10.25
CA PHE A 33 -7.39 0.81 11.51
C PHE A 33 -5.88 0.57 11.54
N VAL A 34 -5.11 1.63 11.82
CA VAL A 34 -3.65 1.57 11.97
C VAL A 34 -3.24 2.20 13.30
N VAL A 35 -2.33 1.55 14.00
CA VAL A 35 -1.78 2.06 15.26
C VAL A 35 -0.41 2.67 15.03
N MET A 36 -0.23 3.91 15.49
CA MET A 36 1.05 4.59 15.54
C MET A 36 1.11 5.47 16.80
N ASN A 37 2.19 5.37 17.56
CA ASN A 37 2.43 6.17 18.78
C ASN A 37 1.24 6.14 19.77
N ASN A 38 0.70 4.95 20.08
CA ASN A 38 -0.45 4.74 20.96
C ASN A 38 -1.75 5.42 20.51
N ASN A 39 -1.83 5.90 19.29
CA ASN A 39 -3.06 6.39 18.68
C ASN A 39 -3.53 5.44 17.57
N LEU A 40 -4.83 5.29 17.50
CA LEU A 40 -5.51 4.65 16.38
C LEU A 40 -5.75 5.69 15.30
N TYR A 41 -5.32 5.40 14.06
CA TYR A 41 -5.57 6.23 12.88
C TYR A 41 -6.59 5.53 11.99
N PHE A 42 -7.53 6.30 11.45
CA PHE A 42 -8.62 5.77 10.64
C PHE A 42 -9.23 6.88 9.77
N SER A 43 -10.04 6.49 8.80
CA SER A 43 -10.85 7.42 8.01
C SER A 43 -12.19 7.64 8.68
N ALA A 44 -12.64 8.88 8.76
CA ALA A 44 -14.00 9.24 9.19
C ALA A 44 -14.45 10.56 8.58
N GLU A 45 -15.79 10.76 8.54
CA GLU A 45 -16.43 11.99 8.14
C GLU A 45 -17.24 12.56 9.31
N ASP A 46 -17.27 13.89 9.48
CA ASP A 46 -18.00 14.56 10.56
C ASP A 46 -19.35 15.15 10.14
N GLY A 47 -19.72 14.97 8.87
CA GLY A 47 -20.94 15.51 8.27
C GLY A 47 -20.78 16.90 7.66
N THR A 48 -19.59 17.50 7.78
CA THR A 48 -19.21 18.79 7.17
C THR A 48 -18.07 18.59 6.18
N ASN A 49 -17.03 17.89 6.64
CA ASN A 49 -15.88 17.47 5.86
C ASN A 49 -16.13 16.04 5.39
N GLY A 50 -15.73 15.73 4.18
CA GLY A 50 -15.77 14.35 3.67
C GLY A 50 -14.88 13.41 4.47
N PRO A 51 -14.64 12.17 3.97
CA PRO A 51 -13.72 11.24 4.63
C PRO A 51 -12.30 11.79 4.71
N GLU A 52 -11.84 12.08 5.94
CA GLU A 52 -10.53 12.61 6.25
C GLU A 52 -9.75 11.68 7.21
N LEU A 53 -8.46 11.98 7.41
CA LEU A 53 -7.63 11.28 8.40
C LEU A 53 -7.97 11.72 9.82
N TRP A 54 -8.37 10.76 10.64
CA TRP A 54 -8.68 10.93 12.06
C TRP A 54 -7.73 10.12 12.94
N LYS A 55 -7.59 10.53 14.20
CA LYS A 55 -6.89 9.78 15.23
C LYS A 55 -7.71 9.69 16.51
N SER A 56 -7.41 8.68 17.33
CA SER A 56 -8.00 8.49 18.67
C SER A 56 -7.01 7.82 19.61
N ASP A 57 -6.94 8.30 20.85
CA ASP A 57 -6.27 7.66 21.98
C ASP A 57 -7.25 6.77 22.79
N GLY A 58 -8.48 6.58 22.31
CA GLY A 58 -9.55 5.85 23.00
C GLY A 58 -10.37 6.71 23.96
N THR A 59 -10.17 8.04 23.99
CA THR A 59 -11.02 9.00 24.68
C THR A 59 -11.78 9.90 23.72
N ALA A 60 -12.90 10.49 24.16
CA ALA A 60 -13.67 11.41 23.33
C ALA A 60 -12.85 12.67 22.96
N SER A 61 -12.08 13.21 23.93
CA SER A 61 -11.24 14.39 23.72
C SER A 61 -10.01 14.12 22.86
N GLY A 62 -9.49 12.89 22.83
CA GLY A 62 -8.38 12.48 22.01
C GLY A 62 -8.80 11.94 20.63
N THR A 63 -10.13 11.94 20.35
CA THR A 63 -10.64 11.55 19.02
C THR A 63 -10.91 12.81 18.22
N MET A 64 -10.09 13.04 17.18
CA MET A 64 -10.14 14.26 16.37
C MET A 64 -9.64 14.02 14.94
N MET A 65 -10.09 14.86 14.03
CA MET A 65 -9.50 14.97 12.68
C MET A 65 -8.05 15.43 12.81
N VAL A 66 -7.15 14.79 12.10
CA VAL A 66 -5.74 15.18 12.06
C VAL A 66 -5.56 16.43 11.20
N LYS A 67 -6.19 16.40 10.02
CA LYS A 67 -6.17 17.51 9.04
C LYS A 67 -7.35 17.36 8.10
N ASP A 68 -7.97 18.48 7.73
CA ASP A 68 -8.83 18.62 6.57
C ASP A 68 -7.91 18.76 5.34
N ILE A 69 -7.66 17.62 4.66
CA ILE A 69 -6.72 17.56 3.52
C ILE A 69 -7.41 18.08 2.26
N ASN A 70 -8.69 17.70 2.06
CA ASN A 70 -9.51 18.17 0.94
C ASN A 70 -10.64 19.05 1.47
N PRO A 71 -10.43 20.37 1.56
CA PRO A 71 -11.35 21.28 2.26
C PRO A 71 -12.78 21.26 1.73
N GLY A 72 -13.73 21.19 2.67
CA GLY A 72 -15.16 21.19 2.39
C GLY A 72 -15.76 19.79 2.38
N SER A 73 -16.84 19.59 1.60
CA SER A 73 -17.53 18.29 1.55
C SER A 73 -16.81 17.23 0.70
N GLY A 74 -15.72 17.59 0.06
CA GLY A 74 -14.82 16.64 -0.60
C GLY A 74 -14.08 15.79 0.44
N GLY A 75 -13.87 14.49 0.16
CA GLY A 75 -13.07 13.64 1.03
C GLY A 75 -11.69 13.44 0.45
N SER A 76 -10.67 13.49 1.28
CA SER A 76 -9.29 13.19 0.86
C SER A 76 -9.05 11.69 0.72
N LEU A 77 -9.81 10.86 1.43
CA LEU A 77 -9.64 9.41 1.44
C LEU A 77 -10.74 8.73 0.62
N SER A 78 -10.34 7.83 -0.27
CA SER A 78 -11.26 7.12 -1.17
C SER A 78 -12.33 6.32 -0.42
N TYR A 79 -13.51 6.15 -1.00
CA TYR A 79 -14.57 5.26 -0.49
C TYR A 79 -14.36 3.79 -0.87
N THR A 80 -13.39 3.47 -1.71
CA THR A 80 -13.09 2.08 -2.11
C THR A 80 -12.00 1.49 -1.24
N PRO A 81 -12.04 0.19 -0.88
CA PRO A 81 -10.99 -0.44 -0.08
C PRO A 81 -9.72 -0.52 -0.91
N ALA A 82 -8.90 0.52 -0.85
CA ALA A 82 -7.77 0.61 -1.74
C ALA A 82 -6.44 0.31 -1.05
N VAL A 83 -5.89 1.19 -0.29
CA VAL A 83 -4.48 1.10 0.06
C VAL A 83 -4.33 0.96 1.56
N LYS A 84 -3.79 -0.18 2.01
CA LYS A 84 -3.42 -0.29 3.43
C LYS A 84 -2.34 0.72 3.73
N PRO A 85 -2.55 1.60 4.70
CA PRO A 85 -1.54 2.54 5.12
C PRO A 85 -0.35 1.80 5.74
N LEU A 86 0.81 2.40 5.65
CA LEU A 86 2.07 1.86 6.16
C LEU A 86 2.60 2.76 7.26
N VAL A 87 3.01 2.19 8.40
CA VAL A 87 3.76 2.91 9.42
C VAL A 87 5.25 2.58 9.26
N MET A 88 6.06 3.61 9.09
CA MET A 88 7.52 3.52 9.05
C MET A 88 8.13 4.74 9.76
N ASN A 89 9.09 4.51 10.65
CA ASN A 89 9.80 5.57 11.38
C ASN A 89 8.88 6.57 12.11
N ASN A 90 7.80 6.10 12.72
CA ASN A 90 6.77 6.92 13.38
C ASN A 90 6.06 7.91 12.43
N GLU A 91 6.04 7.63 11.15
CA GLU A 91 5.23 8.31 10.16
C GLU A 91 4.26 7.32 9.51
N LEU A 92 3.03 7.77 9.28
CA LEU A 92 2.00 7.05 8.54
C LEU A 92 2.09 7.46 7.08
N TYR A 93 2.24 6.49 6.17
CA TYR A 93 2.20 6.70 4.72
C TYR A 93 0.87 6.18 4.17
N PHE A 94 0.20 6.97 3.36
CA PHE A 94 -1.13 6.66 2.84
C PHE A 94 -1.39 7.40 1.53
N GLN A 95 -2.46 7.03 0.86
CA GLN A 95 -2.97 7.70 -0.34
C GLN A 95 -4.00 8.74 0.08
N ALA A 96 -3.89 9.97 -0.45
CA ALA A 96 -4.92 11.01 -0.29
C ALA A 96 -4.94 11.97 -1.48
N ASP A 97 -6.10 12.64 -1.65
CA ASP A 97 -6.37 13.68 -2.64
C ASP A 97 -6.69 14.98 -1.90
N ASP A 98 -6.03 16.07 -2.25
CA ASP A 98 -6.29 17.41 -1.69
C ASP A 98 -7.32 18.22 -2.50
N GLY A 99 -7.95 17.61 -3.50
CA GLY A 99 -8.90 18.24 -4.40
C GLY A 99 -8.25 19.03 -5.54
N THR A 100 -6.92 19.00 -5.64
CA THR A 100 -6.16 19.75 -6.65
C THR A 100 -5.19 18.85 -7.42
N ASN A 101 -4.48 17.97 -6.69
CA ASN A 101 -3.37 17.17 -7.24
C ASN A 101 -3.74 15.70 -7.48
N GLY A 102 -5.03 15.34 -7.32
CA GLY A 102 -5.44 13.94 -7.40
C GLY A 102 -4.91 13.07 -6.25
N TYR A 103 -5.11 11.76 -6.38
CA TYR A 103 -4.64 10.81 -5.37
C TYR A 103 -3.14 10.58 -5.44
N GLU A 104 -2.41 11.12 -4.44
CA GLU A 104 -0.96 11.07 -4.33
C GLU A 104 -0.46 10.38 -3.04
N LEU A 105 0.85 10.17 -2.92
CA LEU A 105 1.46 9.66 -1.69
C LEU A 105 1.55 10.77 -0.65
N TRP A 106 0.91 10.55 0.49
CA TRP A 106 0.95 11.44 1.65
C TRP A 106 1.62 10.78 2.83
N LYS A 107 2.10 11.59 3.77
CA LYS A 107 2.58 11.14 5.07
C LYS A 107 2.05 11.99 6.21
N SER A 108 2.03 11.43 7.42
CA SER A 108 1.60 12.11 8.64
C SER A 108 2.38 11.63 9.86
N ASP A 109 2.83 12.56 10.69
CA ASP A 109 3.34 12.29 12.05
C ASP A 109 2.22 12.31 13.10
N GLY A 110 0.97 12.49 12.67
CA GLY A 110 -0.22 12.62 13.51
C GLY A 110 -0.54 14.06 13.92
N THR A 111 0.14 15.05 13.34
CA THR A 111 -0.19 16.47 13.47
C THR A 111 -0.68 17.04 12.14
N ALA A 112 -1.44 18.15 12.19
CA ALA A 112 -1.89 18.82 10.97
C ALA A 112 -0.72 19.36 10.13
N SER A 113 0.33 19.88 10.78
CA SER A 113 1.53 20.40 10.11
C SER A 113 2.42 19.31 9.52
N GLY A 114 2.47 18.14 10.16
CA GLY A 114 3.22 16.98 9.69
C GLY A 114 2.43 16.09 8.73
N THR A 115 1.16 16.43 8.44
CA THR A 115 0.36 15.75 7.41
C THR A 115 0.53 16.49 6.10
N VAL A 116 1.33 15.92 5.20
CA VAL A 116 1.76 16.57 3.95
C VAL A 116 1.81 15.57 2.80
N MET A 117 1.56 16.06 1.58
CA MET A 117 1.86 15.31 0.37
C MET A 117 3.38 15.14 0.25
N VAL A 118 3.82 13.92 -0.02
CA VAL A 118 5.26 13.63 -0.19
C VAL A 118 5.74 14.16 -1.53
N LYS A 119 4.95 13.90 -2.57
CA LYS A 119 5.23 14.35 -3.94
C LYS A 119 3.96 14.28 -4.78
N ASP A 120 3.75 15.27 -5.64
CA ASP A 120 2.87 15.22 -6.80
C ASP A 120 3.61 14.40 -7.88
N ILE A 121 3.25 13.10 -7.98
CA ILE A 121 3.91 12.13 -8.87
C ILE A 121 3.32 12.25 -10.28
N ASN A 122 1.98 12.35 -10.35
CA ASN A 122 1.26 12.57 -11.60
C ASN A 122 0.83 14.04 -11.68
N ASN A 123 1.76 14.90 -12.06
CA ASN A 123 1.66 16.35 -11.99
C ASN A 123 0.28 16.92 -12.35
N GLY A 124 -0.27 17.75 -11.45
CA GLY A 124 -1.56 18.42 -11.59
C GLY A 124 -2.71 17.57 -11.06
N SER A 125 -3.86 17.59 -11.71
CA SER A 125 -5.07 16.88 -11.20
C SER A 125 -5.10 15.38 -11.55
N GLY A 126 -4.02 14.83 -12.05
CA GLY A 126 -3.91 13.40 -12.35
C GLY A 126 -3.65 12.58 -11.09
N ASP A 127 -4.21 11.36 -11.04
CA ASP A 127 -3.99 10.44 -9.92
C ASP A 127 -2.73 9.60 -10.17
N SER A 128 -1.78 9.58 -9.24
CA SER A 128 -0.71 8.57 -9.25
C SER A 128 -1.16 7.24 -8.63
N ASN A 129 -2.22 7.27 -7.82
CA ASN A 129 -2.82 6.10 -7.16
C ASN A 129 -1.78 5.16 -6.51
N PRO A 130 -0.97 5.64 -5.58
CA PRO A 130 0.05 4.82 -4.93
C PRO A 130 -0.58 3.64 -4.20
N SER A 131 -0.07 2.43 -4.44
CA SER A 131 -0.66 1.20 -3.91
C SER A 131 0.38 0.15 -3.53
N GLY A 132 -0.01 -0.81 -2.67
CA GLY A 132 0.87 -1.89 -2.24
C GLY A 132 2.08 -1.40 -1.46
N LEU A 133 1.91 -0.44 -0.55
CA LEU A 133 2.99 0.14 0.25
C LEU A 133 3.67 -0.93 1.11
N ILE A 134 5.00 -0.98 1.04
CA ILE A 134 5.82 -1.89 1.86
C ILE A 134 7.12 -1.19 2.27
N ALA A 135 7.52 -1.36 3.53
CA ALA A 135 8.79 -0.83 4.03
C ALA A 135 9.92 -1.86 3.87
N VAL A 136 11.06 -1.41 3.36
CA VAL A 136 12.32 -2.15 3.37
C VAL A 136 13.40 -1.23 3.94
N GLY A 137 13.81 -1.48 5.18
CA GLY A 137 14.62 -0.53 5.93
C GLY A 137 13.89 0.80 6.13
N ASN A 138 14.50 1.90 5.71
CA ASN A 138 13.94 3.26 5.79
C ASN A 138 13.35 3.72 4.44
N THR A 139 12.98 2.80 3.56
CA THR A 139 12.45 3.12 2.23
C THR A 139 11.06 2.50 2.09
N VAL A 140 10.09 3.29 1.66
CA VAL A 140 8.76 2.82 1.24
C VAL A 140 8.82 2.49 -0.25
N TYR A 141 8.41 1.28 -0.62
CA TYR A 141 8.20 0.87 -2.01
C TYR A 141 6.70 0.76 -2.28
N PHE A 142 6.29 1.11 -3.48
CA PHE A 142 4.88 1.11 -3.89
C PHE A 142 4.76 1.11 -5.41
N ALA A 143 3.59 0.77 -5.93
CA ALA A 143 3.24 1.01 -7.34
C ALA A 143 2.61 2.38 -7.46
N ALA A 144 2.95 3.14 -8.49
CA ALA A 144 2.32 4.41 -8.85
C ALA A 144 2.47 4.70 -10.34
N SER A 145 1.62 5.59 -10.87
CA SER A 145 1.69 6.10 -12.23
C SER A 145 2.07 7.58 -12.22
N ASP A 146 2.97 7.98 -13.12
CA ASP A 146 3.29 9.39 -13.38
C ASP A 146 2.48 9.98 -14.55
N GLY A 147 1.46 9.26 -15.03
CA GLY A 147 0.64 9.64 -16.17
C GLY A 147 1.27 9.36 -17.53
N THR A 148 2.51 8.88 -17.57
CA THR A 148 3.27 8.61 -18.81
C THR A 148 3.69 7.15 -18.95
N ASN A 149 4.24 6.59 -17.86
CA ASN A 149 4.89 5.27 -17.85
C ASN A 149 4.00 4.15 -17.30
N GLY A 150 2.68 4.37 -17.19
CA GLY A 150 1.81 3.38 -16.56
C GLY A 150 2.06 3.24 -15.06
N TYR A 151 1.64 2.10 -14.48
CA TYR A 151 1.92 1.78 -13.07
C TYR A 151 3.23 1.03 -12.96
N GLU A 152 4.22 1.66 -12.33
CA GLU A 152 5.56 1.12 -12.16
C GLU A 152 5.97 1.06 -10.69
N LEU A 153 7.11 0.41 -10.39
CA LEU A 153 7.68 0.38 -9.05
C LEU A 153 8.34 1.72 -8.71
N TRP A 154 7.86 2.33 -7.64
CA TRP A 154 8.41 3.55 -7.05
C TRP A 154 9.00 3.29 -5.68
N LYS A 155 9.87 4.18 -5.24
CA LYS A 155 10.39 4.22 -3.87
C LYS A 155 10.38 5.63 -3.31
N SER A 156 10.31 5.74 -1.97
CA SER A 156 10.36 7.01 -1.24
C SER A 156 11.12 6.86 0.08
N ASP A 157 11.91 7.85 0.42
CA ASP A 157 12.48 8.04 1.76
C ASP A 157 11.64 9.01 2.61
N GLY A 158 10.46 9.40 2.13
CA GLY A 158 9.56 10.38 2.75
C GLY A 158 9.84 11.82 2.32
N THR A 159 10.75 12.06 1.37
CA THR A 159 11.01 13.38 0.77
C THR A 159 10.58 13.39 -0.71
N ALA A 160 10.27 14.57 -1.24
CA ALA A 160 9.93 14.72 -2.66
C ALA A 160 11.09 14.31 -3.59
N SER A 161 12.33 14.64 -3.22
CA SER A 161 13.54 14.29 -3.99
C SER A 161 13.89 12.81 -3.92
N GLY A 162 13.60 12.14 -2.79
CA GLY A 162 13.79 10.70 -2.60
C GLY A 162 12.62 9.86 -3.11
N THR A 163 11.54 10.50 -3.58
CA THR A 163 10.41 9.81 -4.22
C THR A 163 10.64 9.75 -5.72
N VAL A 164 11.04 8.57 -6.17
CA VAL A 164 11.44 8.32 -7.57
C VAL A 164 10.97 6.97 -8.07
N MET A 165 10.71 6.86 -9.38
CA MET A 165 10.53 5.57 -10.05
C MET A 165 11.83 4.76 -9.94
N VAL A 166 11.76 3.51 -9.54
CA VAL A 166 12.92 2.62 -9.47
C VAL A 166 13.32 2.17 -10.87
N LYS A 167 12.32 1.78 -11.65
CA LYS A 167 12.50 1.32 -13.03
C LYS A 167 11.17 1.36 -13.77
N ASP A 168 11.18 1.80 -15.03
CA ASP A 168 10.14 1.55 -16.02
C ASP A 168 10.31 0.08 -16.46
N ILE A 169 9.54 -0.84 -15.85
CA ILE A 169 9.66 -2.28 -16.05
C ILE A 169 8.95 -2.69 -17.34
N ASN A 170 7.73 -2.13 -17.54
CA ASN A 170 6.96 -2.34 -18.77
C ASN A 170 6.99 -1.06 -19.60
N SER A 171 8.05 -0.90 -20.36
CA SER A 171 8.42 0.33 -21.06
C SER A 171 7.28 1.03 -21.79
N GLY A 172 7.13 2.33 -21.51
CA GLY A 172 6.12 3.22 -22.07
C GLY A 172 4.86 3.24 -21.20
N SER A 173 3.66 3.29 -21.81
CA SER A 173 2.39 3.42 -21.08
C SER A 173 1.86 2.10 -20.50
N GLY A 174 2.63 1.01 -20.60
CA GLY A 174 2.26 -0.28 -20.06
C GLY A 174 2.41 -0.31 -18.54
N ASN A 175 1.57 -1.10 -17.86
CA ASN A 175 1.68 -1.28 -16.40
C ASN A 175 2.66 -2.39 -16.09
N GLY A 176 3.79 -2.07 -15.45
CA GLY A 176 4.78 -3.04 -14.96
C GLY A 176 4.39 -3.63 -13.60
N GLY A 177 3.59 -2.92 -12.83
CA GLY A 177 3.19 -3.35 -11.49
C GLY A 177 4.15 -2.86 -10.40
N GLY A 178 4.47 -3.70 -9.41
CA GLY A 178 5.51 -3.40 -8.40
C GLY A 178 5.02 -3.05 -7.00
N GLY A 179 3.71 -2.98 -6.75
CA GLY A 179 3.18 -2.77 -5.40
C GLY A 179 3.06 -4.06 -4.59
N GLY A 180 3.32 -3.97 -3.28
CA GLY A 180 3.26 -5.11 -2.37
C GLY A 180 4.45 -6.05 -2.49
N GLY A 181 4.36 -7.21 -1.83
CA GLY A 181 5.41 -8.22 -1.88
C GLY A 181 5.94 -8.63 -0.51
N ALA A 182 7.21 -9.08 -0.46
CA ALA A 182 7.88 -9.45 0.76
C ALA A 182 9.36 -9.07 0.70
N ALA A 183 9.92 -8.66 1.84
CA ALA A 183 11.32 -8.27 1.94
C ALA A 183 12.16 -9.35 2.63
N ILE A 184 13.38 -9.58 2.13
CA ILE A 184 14.42 -10.37 2.77
C ILE A 184 15.67 -9.50 2.81
N GLY A 185 16.05 -9.10 4.04
CA GLY A 185 17.13 -8.13 4.21
C GLY A 185 16.78 -6.81 3.53
N SER A 186 17.64 -6.34 2.62
CA SER A 186 17.44 -5.13 1.82
C SER A 186 16.80 -5.39 0.44
N THR A 187 16.42 -6.62 0.15
CA THR A 187 15.83 -6.98 -1.14
C THR A 187 14.32 -7.11 -1.03
N LEU A 188 13.59 -6.38 -1.88
CA LEU A 188 12.16 -6.56 -2.05
C LEU A 188 11.90 -7.58 -3.17
N TYR A 189 11.02 -8.54 -2.90
CA TYR A 189 10.44 -9.46 -3.87
C TYR A 189 9.00 -9.04 -4.14
N PHE A 190 8.63 -8.95 -5.39
CA PHE A 190 7.34 -8.42 -5.80
C PHE A 190 6.88 -9.04 -7.13
N ARG A 191 5.66 -8.76 -7.48
CA ARG A 191 5.03 -9.17 -8.74
C ARG A 191 5.16 -8.04 -9.75
N ALA A 192 5.70 -8.35 -10.94
CA ALA A 192 5.78 -7.38 -12.04
C ALA A 192 5.76 -8.07 -13.42
N THR A 193 5.52 -7.29 -14.46
CA THR A 193 5.62 -7.71 -15.86
C THR A 193 6.42 -6.71 -16.68
N ASP A 194 7.21 -7.21 -17.62
CA ASP A 194 7.88 -6.40 -18.64
C ASP A 194 7.07 -6.28 -19.95
N GLY A 195 5.79 -6.71 -19.92
CA GLY A 195 4.91 -6.70 -21.08
C GLY A 195 5.12 -7.89 -22.03
N THR A 196 6.12 -8.74 -21.79
CA THR A 196 6.46 -9.88 -22.65
C THR A 196 6.23 -11.23 -21.97
N HIS A 197 6.62 -11.34 -20.68
CA HIS A 197 6.62 -12.60 -19.94
C HIS A 197 5.40 -12.79 -19.03
N GLY A 198 4.38 -11.91 -19.13
CA GLY A 198 3.30 -11.92 -18.14
C GLY A 198 3.76 -11.38 -16.78
N PHE A 199 2.93 -11.55 -15.75
CA PHE A 199 3.30 -11.18 -14.38
C PHE A 199 4.09 -12.31 -13.72
N GLU A 200 5.34 -12.02 -13.35
CA GLU A 200 6.27 -12.97 -12.78
C GLU A 200 6.84 -12.52 -11.42
N LEU A 201 7.68 -13.36 -10.80
CA LEU A 201 8.44 -13.01 -9.60
C LEU A 201 9.63 -12.13 -9.98
N TRP A 202 9.65 -10.91 -9.43
CA TRP A 202 10.74 -9.95 -9.56
C TRP A 202 11.39 -9.66 -8.22
N LYS A 203 12.58 -9.10 -8.26
CA LYS A 203 13.27 -8.57 -7.08
C LYS A 203 13.93 -7.23 -7.37
N THR A 204 14.16 -6.44 -6.32
CA THR A 204 14.90 -5.18 -6.40
C THR A 204 15.73 -4.94 -5.14
N ASP A 205 16.89 -4.31 -5.31
CA ASP A 205 17.70 -3.70 -4.26
C ASP A 205 17.46 -2.19 -4.15
N GLY A 206 16.49 -1.68 -4.90
CA GLY A 206 16.16 -0.26 -5.01
C GLY A 206 16.89 0.48 -6.12
N THR A 207 17.68 -0.22 -6.95
CA THR A 207 18.30 0.34 -8.17
C THR A 207 17.62 -0.20 -9.42
N ALA A 208 17.71 0.53 -10.54
CA ALA A 208 17.17 0.07 -11.81
C ALA A 208 17.90 -1.20 -12.30
N SER A 209 19.22 -1.29 -12.08
CA SER A 209 20.03 -2.47 -12.46
C SER A 209 19.76 -3.68 -11.57
N GLY A 210 19.45 -3.48 -10.29
CA GLY A 210 19.08 -4.55 -9.35
C GLY A 210 17.61 -4.94 -9.40
N THR A 211 16.80 -4.24 -10.23
CA THR A 211 15.39 -4.58 -10.47
C THR A 211 15.32 -5.53 -11.65
N VAL A 212 15.16 -6.82 -11.36
CA VAL A 212 15.23 -7.91 -12.33
C VAL A 212 14.19 -8.99 -12.05
N MET A 213 13.71 -9.66 -13.10
CA MET A 213 12.92 -10.88 -12.98
C MET A 213 13.78 -11.99 -12.36
N VAL A 214 13.25 -12.67 -11.35
CA VAL A 214 13.92 -13.80 -10.70
C VAL A 214 13.81 -15.05 -11.57
N LYS A 215 12.59 -15.30 -12.07
CA LYS A 215 12.30 -16.44 -12.91
C LYS A 215 11.00 -16.21 -13.68
N ASP A 216 11.01 -16.57 -14.97
CA ASP A 216 9.80 -16.81 -15.77
C ASP A 216 9.26 -18.20 -15.35
N ILE A 217 8.18 -18.19 -14.57
CA ILE A 217 7.55 -19.40 -14.03
C ILE A 217 6.52 -19.94 -15.01
N ASN A 218 5.84 -19.02 -15.70
CA ASN A 218 4.82 -19.35 -16.69
C ASN A 218 5.13 -18.67 -18.03
N SER A 219 5.93 -19.31 -18.86
CA SER A 219 6.34 -18.79 -20.18
C SER A 219 5.20 -18.55 -21.18
N THR A 220 3.95 -18.90 -20.83
CA THR A 220 2.78 -18.73 -21.70
C THR A 220 1.78 -17.71 -21.17
N GLY A 221 2.03 -17.12 -20.00
CA GLY A 221 1.12 -16.17 -19.35
C GLY A 221 1.62 -15.72 -18.00
N ASP A 222 0.71 -15.37 -17.09
CA ASP A 222 1.07 -14.92 -15.76
C ASP A 222 1.44 -16.10 -14.85
N GLY A 223 2.68 -16.12 -14.36
CA GLY A 223 3.10 -17.03 -13.28
C GLY A 223 2.67 -16.51 -11.92
N CYS A 224 2.58 -15.21 -11.76
CA CYS A 224 2.22 -14.57 -10.50
C CYS A 224 0.94 -13.75 -10.66
N TYR A 225 -0.24 -14.37 -10.49
CA TYR A 225 -1.53 -13.69 -10.54
C TYR A 225 -1.72 -12.69 -9.38
N SER A 226 -2.82 -11.92 -9.38
CA SER A 226 -3.13 -10.93 -8.34
C SER A 226 -3.19 -11.52 -6.92
N TYR A 227 -3.42 -12.81 -6.78
CA TYR A 227 -3.43 -13.56 -5.53
C TYR A 227 -2.09 -14.26 -5.20
N CYS A 228 -1.02 -13.97 -5.93
CA CYS A 228 0.33 -14.50 -5.67
C CYS A 228 0.86 -13.94 -4.34
N THR A 229 0.40 -14.53 -3.24
CA THR A 229 0.79 -14.12 -1.90
C THR A 229 2.23 -14.49 -1.63
N MET A 230 3.02 -13.53 -1.16
CA MET A 230 4.44 -13.69 -0.84
C MET A 230 4.67 -13.56 0.66
N ARG A 231 5.51 -14.42 1.24
CA ARG A 231 5.93 -14.36 2.65
C ARG A 231 7.39 -14.75 2.78
N ALA A 232 8.14 -13.93 3.50
CA ALA A 232 9.52 -14.23 3.87
C ALA A 232 9.53 -15.01 5.20
N VAL A 233 10.28 -16.11 5.22
CA VAL A 233 10.57 -16.89 6.44
C VAL A 233 12.09 -17.11 6.49
N GLY A 234 12.76 -16.38 7.40
CA GLY A 234 14.21 -16.30 7.38
C GLY A 234 14.72 -15.73 6.05
N ASN A 235 15.61 -16.44 5.40
CA ASN A 235 16.18 -16.05 4.10
C ASN A 235 15.48 -16.72 2.91
N THR A 236 14.30 -17.28 3.10
CA THR A 236 13.54 -17.97 2.07
C THR A 236 12.22 -17.24 1.81
N LEU A 237 11.95 -16.95 0.55
CA LEU A 237 10.63 -16.50 0.11
C LEU A 237 9.75 -17.72 -0.13
N TYR A 238 8.53 -17.70 0.39
CA TYR A 238 7.46 -18.63 0.04
C TYR A 238 6.36 -17.86 -0.68
N PHE A 239 5.83 -18.44 -1.76
CA PHE A 239 4.80 -17.81 -2.56
C PHE A 239 3.97 -18.84 -3.34
N ILE A 240 2.87 -18.39 -3.93
CA ILE A 240 1.89 -19.27 -4.58
C ILE A 240 1.71 -18.79 -6.03
N PRO A 241 2.59 -19.21 -6.96
CA PRO A 241 2.45 -18.91 -8.38
C PRO A 241 1.51 -19.91 -9.06
N ASN A 242 1.19 -19.65 -10.33
CA ASN A 242 0.51 -20.57 -11.23
C ASN A 242 1.49 -21.02 -12.33
N GLU A 243 1.84 -22.28 -12.33
CA GLU A 243 2.71 -22.88 -13.35
C GLU A 243 1.85 -23.74 -14.30
N PRO A 244 2.07 -23.71 -15.64
CA PRO A 244 1.16 -24.30 -16.61
C PRO A 244 0.94 -25.80 -16.47
N THR A 245 1.92 -26.53 -15.95
CA THR A 245 1.88 -28.01 -15.87
C THR A 245 1.21 -28.49 -14.59
N HIS A 246 1.47 -27.83 -13.47
CA HIS A 246 1.04 -28.27 -12.14
C HIS A 246 0.01 -27.32 -11.51
N GLY A 247 -0.33 -26.19 -12.17
CA GLY A 247 -1.31 -25.22 -11.66
C GLY A 247 -0.77 -24.38 -10.51
N VAL A 248 -1.60 -24.16 -9.50
CA VAL A 248 -1.32 -23.27 -8.36
C VAL A 248 -0.78 -24.09 -7.20
N GLU A 249 0.52 -23.99 -6.96
CA GLU A 249 1.23 -24.77 -5.95
C GLU A 249 2.09 -23.88 -5.04
N LEU A 250 2.56 -24.43 -3.91
CA LEU A 250 3.49 -23.74 -3.02
C LEU A 250 4.91 -23.80 -3.60
N TRP A 251 5.51 -22.63 -3.76
CA TRP A 251 6.89 -22.46 -4.22
C TRP A 251 7.75 -21.78 -3.16
N LYS A 252 9.05 -21.97 -3.30
CA LYS A 252 10.07 -21.25 -2.53
C LYS A 252 11.12 -20.65 -3.44
N SER A 253 11.79 -19.59 -2.97
CA SER A 253 12.89 -18.95 -3.67
C SER A 253 13.96 -18.46 -2.67
N ASP A 254 15.22 -18.59 -3.07
CA ASP A 254 16.38 -17.94 -2.44
C ASP A 254 16.78 -16.64 -3.16
N GLY A 255 15.97 -16.22 -4.14
CA GLY A 255 16.23 -15.07 -4.99
C GLY A 255 17.04 -15.36 -6.25
N THR A 256 17.34 -16.62 -6.53
CA THR A 256 17.95 -17.07 -7.80
C THR A 256 16.94 -17.85 -8.65
N ALA A 257 17.14 -17.90 -9.96
CA ALA A 257 16.28 -18.67 -10.85
C ALA A 257 16.34 -20.18 -10.53
N SER A 258 17.53 -20.70 -10.19
CA SER A 258 17.74 -22.11 -9.84
C SER A 258 17.18 -22.48 -8.46
N GLY A 259 17.21 -21.55 -7.50
CA GLY A 259 16.64 -21.73 -6.17
C GLY A 259 15.15 -21.40 -6.07
N THR A 260 14.54 -20.96 -7.20
CA THR A 260 13.10 -20.75 -7.31
C THR A 260 12.46 -22.02 -7.85
N VAL A 261 11.87 -22.80 -6.93
CA VAL A 261 11.36 -24.15 -7.22
C VAL A 261 10.05 -24.43 -6.51
N MET A 262 9.22 -25.26 -7.10
CA MET A 262 8.02 -25.80 -6.45
C MET A 262 8.43 -26.65 -5.23
N VAL A 263 7.75 -26.49 -4.11
CA VAL A 263 7.99 -27.28 -2.90
C VAL A 263 7.43 -28.68 -3.07
N LYS A 264 6.20 -28.76 -3.56
CA LYS A 264 5.51 -30.01 -3.83
C LYS A 264 4.30 -29.77 -4.74
N ASP A 265 4.08 -30.68 -5.69
CA ASP A 265 2.79 -30.84 -6.36
C ASP A 265 1.84 -31.53 -5.38
N ILE A 266 0.83 -30.80 -4.90
CA ILE A 266 -0.12 -31.27 -3.88
C ILE A 266 -1.37 -31.84 -4.56
N ASN A 267 -1.75 -31.27 -5.69
CA ASN A 267 -2.95 -31.63 -6.45
C ASN A 267 -2.52 -32.12 -7.84
N SER A 268 -1.89 -33.29 -7.88
CA SER A 268 -1.38 -33.94 -9.09
C SER A 268 -2.49 -34.59 -9.95
#